data_ff0ac360b8f8f6f966612f7ea0ab51a7
#
_entry.id   ff0ac360b8f8f6f966612f7ea0ab51a7
#
_cell.length_a   1.000
_cell.length_b   1.000
_cell.length_c   1.000
_cell.angle_alpha   90.00
_cell.angle_beta   90.00
_cell.angle_gamma   90.00
#
_symmetry.space_group_name_H-M   'P 1'
#
loop_
_entity.id
_entity.type
_entity.pdbx_description
1 polymer ?
#
loop_
_entity_poly.entity_id
_entity_poly.type
_entity_poly.pdbx_seq_one_letter_code
_entity_poly.pdbx_strand_id
1 'polypeptide(L)'
;MLERAKNREYFYEMLIKMVGVCLKRGIKLVFENPFTTQHYLYNNFFKHPDIVDKNRTLRGDYFVKPTGYWFFNCKPTYGYSYQNDKERKKVWECKGSGKSGVCSEERSMISPDYARNFICDFILGKEQKHTIPTLF
;
A
#
# COMPACT_ATOMS: atom_id res chain seq x y z
N MET A 1 3.37 21.98 -15.36
CA MET A 1 3.90 21.99 -13.97
C MET A 1 2.92 22.55 -12.95
N LEU A 2 2.33 23.70 -13.19
CA LEU A 2 1.37 24.37 -12.30
C LEU A 2 0.14 23.51 -11.98
N GLU A 3 -0.43 22.82 -12.96
CA GLU A 3 -1.61 21.97 -12.78
C GLU A 3 -1.34 20.78 -11.85
N ARG A 4 -0.17 20.14 -11.99
CA ARG A 4 0.21 19.05 -11.09
C ARG A 4 0.45 19.50 -9.66
N ALA A 5 0.95 20.72 -9.46
CA ALA A 5 1.12 21.29 -8.13
C ALA A 5 -0.24 21.58 -7.48
N LYS A 6 -1.16 22.21 -8.22
CA LYS A 6 -2.54 22.46 -7.75
C LYS A 6 -3.28 21.17 -7.40
N ASN A 7 -3.15 20.13 -8.21
CA ASN A 7 -3.76 18.83 -7.95
C ASN A 7 -3.20 18.18 -6.68
N ARG A 8 -1.90 18.33 -6.41
CA ARG A 8 -1.30 17.85 -5.15
C ARG A 8 -1.79 18.60 -3.93
N GLU A 9 -1.88 19.91 -4.01
CA GLU A 9 -2.42 20.74 -2.93
C GLU A 9 -3.87 20.38 -2.63
N TYR A 10 -4.69 20.25 -3.65
CA TYR A 10 -6.09 19.85 -3.49
C TYR A 10 -6.21 18.47 -2.85
N PHE A 11 -5.42 17.49 -3.32
CA PHE A 11 -5.40 16.15 -2.73
C PHE A 11 -4.94 16.17 -1.27
N TYR A 12 -3.92 16.95 -0.97
CA TYR A 12 -3.40 17.08 0.40
C TYR A 12 -4.43 17.71 1.33
N GLU A 13 -5.09 18.78 0.90
CA GLU A 13 -6.17 19.41 1.68
C GLU A 13 -7.33 18.45 1.94
N MET A 14 -7.73 17.71 0.92
CA MET A 14 -8.78 16.71 1.06
C MET A 14 -8.37 15.62 2.06
N LEU A 15 -7.14 15.14 1.99
CA LEU A 15 -6.61 14.14 2.91
C LEU A 15 -6.59 14.65 4.35
N ILE A 16 -6.12 15.87 4.58
CA ILE A 16 -6.11 16.51 5.90
C ILE A 16 -7.51 16.68 6.45
N LYS A 17 -8.47 17.11 5.64
CA LYS A 17 -9.88 17.20 6.06
C LYS A 17 -10.45 15.85 6.44
N MET A 18 -10.18 14.81 5.65
CA MET A 18 -10.62 13.44 5.93
C MET A 18 -10.03 12.91 7.24
N VAL A 19 -8.74 13.09 7.45
CA VAL A 19 -8.07 12.72 8.71
C VAL A 19 -8.69 13.48 9.89
N GLY A 20 -8.90 14.79 9.76
CA GLY A 20 -9.53 15.61 10.81
C GLY A 20 -10.92 15.14 11.19
N VAL A 21 -11.76 14.79 10.23
CA VAL A 21 -13.10 14.23 10.47
C VAL A 21 -13.01 12.88 11.17
N CYS A 22 -12.11 12.00 10.72
CA CYS A 22 -11.93 10.68 11.33
C CYS A 22 -11.44 10.79 12.77
N LEU A 23 -10.47 11.65 13.04
CA LEU A 23 -9.96 11.89 14.39
C LEU A 23 -11.05 12.44 15.32
N LYS A 24 -11.83 13.42 14.87
CA LYS A 24 -12.91 14.03 15.65
C LYS A 24 -14.03 13.05 15.97
N ARG A 25 -14.34 12.15 15.06
CA ARG A 25 -15.45 11.19 15.19
C ARG A 25 -15.04 9.80 15.69
N GLY A 26 -13.77 9.57 15.98
CA GLY A 26 -13.27 8.26 16.38
C GLY A 26 -13.35 7.19 15.29
N ILE A 27 -13.39 7.60 14.02
CA ILE A 27 -13.44 6.67 12.88
C ILE A 27 -12.04 6.17 12.61
N LYS A 28 -11.88 4.85 12.51
CA LYS A 28 -10.62 4.23 12.10
C LYS A 28 -10.37 4.49 10.62
N LEU A 29 -9.20 5.00 10.31
CA LEU A 29 -8.78 5.29 8.94
C LEU A 29 -7.42 4.64 8.70
N VAL A 30 -7.33 3.91 7.61
CA VAL A 30 -6.06 3.42 7.07
C VAL A 30 -5.98 3.85 5.61
N PHE A 31 -4.94 4.56 5.24
CA PHE A 31 -4.70 4.87 3.84
C PHE A 31 -3.30 4.44 3.40
N GLU A 32 -3.17 4.17 2.13
CA GLU A 32 -1.92 3.74 1.50
C GLU A 32 -1.45 4.77 0.47
N ASN A 33 -0.14 4.84 0.31
CA ASN A 33 0.45 5.63 -0.76
C ASN A 33 1.81 5.04 -1.15
N PRO A 34 2.25 5.16 -2.41
CA PRO A 34 3.61 4.80 -2.79
C PRO A 34 4.62 5.46 -1.88
N PHE A 35 5.60 4.68 -1.42
CA PHE A 35 6.61 5.14 -0.49
C PHE A 35 7.98 5.22 -1.17
N THR A 36 8.28 6.40 -1.69
CA THR A 36 9.58 6.72 -2.28
C THR A 36 10.06 8.08 -1.78
N THR A 37 11.37 8.30 -1.77
CA THR A 37 11.97 9.57 -1.33
C THR A 37 11.54 10.77 -2.18
N GLN A 38 11.03 10.52 -3.39
CA GLN A 38 10.51 11.56 -4.29
C GLN A 38 9.01 11.80 -4.12
N HIS A 39 8.35 11.03 -3.26
CA HIS A 39 6.91 11.16 -3.09
C HIS A 39 6.58 12.34 -2.17
N TYR A 40 5.53 13.10 -2.55
CA TYR A 40 5.14 14.31 -1.82
C TYR A 40 4.84 14.05 -0.34
N LEU A 41 4.10 12.98 -0.04
CA LEU A 41 3.74 12.65 1.34
C LEU A 41 4.93 12.22 2.19
N TYR A 42 5.98 11.69 1.59
CA TYR A 42 7.20 11.33 2.33
C TYR A 42 7.82 12.54 3.04
N ASN A 43 7.85 13.68 2.34
CA ASN A 43 8.54 14.87 2.80
C ASN A 43 7.62 15.90 3.50
N ASN A 44 6.31 15.88 3.20
CA ASN A 44 5.42 16.98 3.55
C ASN A 44 4.26 16.59 4.45
N PHE A 45 4.03 15.30 4.68
CA PHE A 45 2.95 14.88 5.56
C PHE A 45 3.38 15.00 7.03
N PHE A 46 2.46 15.41 7.91
CA PHE A 46 2.73 15.66 9.33
C PHE A 46 3.04 14.39 10.14
N LYS A 47 2.77 13.23 9.59
CA LYS A 47 2.99 11.92 10.22
C LYS A 47 3.75 10.99 9.28
N HIS A 48 4.72 10.28 9.78
CA HIS A 48 5.35 9.17 9.04
C HIS A 48 4.42 7.97 8.97
N PRO A 49 4.57 7.10 7.95
CA PRO A 49 3.78 5.88 7.87
C PRO A 49 4.07 4.97 9.07
N ASP A 50 3.03 4.33 9.56
CA ASP A 50 3.15 3.34 10.65
C ASP A 50 3.75 2.03 10.14
N ILE A 51 3.51 1.70 8.88
CA ILE A 51 4.07 0.54 8.20
C ILE A 51 4.65 0.96 6.86
N VAL A 52 5.81 0.44 6.53
CA VAL A 52 6.39 0.50 5.18
C VAL A 52 6.58 -0.91 4.67
N ASP A 53 5.79 -1.27 3.66
CA ASP A 53 5.99 -2.53 2.94
C ASP A 53 6.92 -2.26 1.74
N LYS A 54 8.17 -2.68 1.88
CA LYS A 54 9.19 -2.47 0.85
C LYS A 54 9.04 -3.41 -0.33
N ASN A 55 8.42 -4.56 -0.12
CA ASN A 55 8.24 -5.57 -1.14
C ASN A 55 6.91 -6.31 -0.95
N ARG A 56 5.88 -5.83 -1.61
CA ARG A 56 4.53 -6.38 -1.54
C ARG A 56 4.43 -7.82 -2.06
N THR A 57 5.38 -8.26 -2.89
CA THR A 57 5.40 -9.65 -3.39
C THR A 57 5.57 -10.67 -2.28
N LEU A 58 6.21 -10.30 -1.17
CA LEU A 58 6.35 -11.17 0.00
C LEU A 58 5.01 -11.46 0.69
N ARG A 59 3.99 -10.64 0.44
CA ARG A 59 2.61 -10.85 0.92
C ARG A 59 1.64 -11.25 -0.18
N GLY A 60 2.14 -11.71 -1.31
CA GLY A 60 1.31 -12.25 -2.39
C GLY A 60 0.87 -11.24 -3.44
N ASP A 61 1.49 -10.07 -3.53
CA ASP A 61 1.24 -9.16 -4.65
C ASP A 61 2.09 -9.52 -5.87
N TYR A 62 1.67 -8.98 -7.02
CA TYR A 62 2.37 -9.16 -8.29
C TYR A 62 3.55 -8.20 -8.44
N PHE A 63 3.55 -7.08 -7.71
CA PHE A 63 4.52 -6.01 -7.86
C PHE A 63 5.29 -5.76 -6.56
N VAL A 64 6.56 -5.43 -6.69
CA VAL A 64 7.41 -5.03 -5.56
C VAL A 64 6.89 -3.75 -4.91
N LYS A 65 6.43 -2.78 -5.64
CA LYS A 65 5.81 -1.49 -5.29
C LYS A 65 5.94 -1.10 -3.80
N PRO A 66 7.01 -0.42 -3.37
CA PRO A 66 7.14 0.05 -1.99
C PRO A 66 5.96 0.95 -1.61
N THR A 67 5.32 0.64 -0.50
CA THR A 67 4.07 1.29 -0.09
C THR A 67 4.11 1.63 1.39
N GLY A 68 3.72 2.85 1.75
CA GLY A 68 3.52 3.30 3.12
C GLY A 68 2.05 3.24 3.51
N TYR A 69 1.79 2.91 4.78
CA TYR A 69 0.46 2.84 5.35
C TYR A 69 0.39 3.71 6.61
N TRP A 70 -0.62 4.55 6.67
CA TRP A 70 -0.89 5.45 7.78
C TRP A 70 -2.17 5.03 8.49
N PHE A 71 -2.09 4.90 9.81
CA PHE A 71 -3.19 4.48 10.66
C PHE A 71 -3.62 5.64 11.55
N PHE A 72 -4.93 5.89 11.63
CA PHE A 72 -5.54 6.89 12.51
C PHE A 72 -6.67 6.26 13.32
N ASN A 73 -6.72 6.56 14.61
CA ASN A 73 -7.64 5.95 15.59
C ASN A 73 -7.53 4.42 15.69
N CYS A 74 -6.47 3.85 15.19
CA CYS A 74 -6.13 2.45 15.32
C CYS A 74 -4.62 2.29 15.20
N LYS A 75 -4.11 1.18 15.65
CA LYS A 75 -2.70 0.81 15.49
C LYS A 75 -2.61 -0.47 14.66
N PRO A 76 -1.57 -0.60 13.84
CA PRO A 76 -1.34 -1.85 13.14
C PRO A 76 -1.03 -2.97 14.13
N THR A 77 -1.53 -4.15 13.83
CA THR A 77 -1.04 -5.38 14.43
C THR A 77 0.11 -5.90 13.59
N TYR A 78 0.96 -6.74 14.17
CA TYR A 78 2.10 -7.30 13.44
C TYR A 78 1.96 -8.82 13.39
N GLY A 79 1.64 -9.31 12.22
CA GLY A 79 1.65 -10.71 11.88
C GLY A 79 2.59 -10.97 10.70
N TYR A 80 2.86 -12.21 10.42
CA TYR A 80 3.69 -12.62 9.30
C TYR A 80 2.96 -13.65 8.46
N SER A 81 2.45 -13.19 7.32
CA SER A 81 1.96 -14.09 6.28
C SER A 81 2.91 -14.04 5.11
N TYR A 82 3.57 -15.15 4.86
CA TYR A 82 4.42 -15.32 3.68
C TYR A 82 3.73 -16.22 2.69
N GLN A 83 3.69 -15.77 1.47
CA GLN A 83 3.31 -16.61 0.35
C GLN A 83 4.53 -16.80 -0.56
N ASN A 84 4.54 -17.90 -1.30
CA ASN A 84 5.53 -18.10 -2.33
C ASN A 84 5.49 -16.93 -3.31
N ASP A 85 6.66 -16.48 -3.70
CA ASP A 85 6.79 -15.40 -4.67
C ASP A 85 6.01 -15.74 -5.95
N LYS A 86 5.15 -14.82 -6.32
CA LYS A 86 4.59 -14.79 -7.67
C LYS A 86 5.60 -14.16 -8.61
N GLU A 87 5.42 -14.37 -9.90
CA GLU A 87 6.26 -13.74 -10.91
C GLU A 87 6.33 -12.24 -10.67
N ARG A 88 7.55 -11.73 -10.53
CA ARG A 88 7.79 -10.32 -10.23
C ARG A 88 7.88 -9.52 -11.50
N LYS A 89 6.99 -8.56 -11.65
CA LYS A 89 7.10 -7.51 -12.69
C LYS A 89 7.72 -6.26 -12.07
N LYS A 90 8.74 -5.71 -12.70
CA LYS A 90 9.32 -4.43 -12.26
C LYS A 90 8.52 -3.27 -12.84
N VAL A 91 7.99 -2.43 -11.98
CA VAL A 91 7.11 -1.33 -12.37
C VAL A 91 7.80 -0.30 -13.26
N TRP A 92 9.10 -0.09 -13.10
CA TRP A 92 9.88 0.87 -13.93
C TRP A 92 10.20 0.37 -15.33
N GLU A 93 10.08 -0.91 -15.62
CA GLU A 93 10.25 -1.47 -16.97
C GLU A 93 9.11 -1.05 -17.91
N CYS A 94 8.14 -0.34 -17.38
CA CYS A 94 6.92 0.08 -18.08
C CYS A 94 7.05 1.46 -18.76
N LYS A 95 8.15 2.15 -18.65
CA LYS A 95 8.30 3.49 -19.23
C LYS A 95 9.14 3.49 -20.51
N GLY A 96 8.47 3.65 -21.64
CA GLY A 96 9.06 4.33 -22.81
C GLY A 96 10.00 3.55 -23.73
N SER A 97 10.11 2.23 -23.58
CA SER A 97 11.07 1.46 -24.42
C SER A 97 10.43 0.61 -25.52
N GLY A 98 9.19 0.88 -25.91
CA GLY A 98 8.49 0.06 -26.92
C GLY A 98 8.29 -1.42 -26.57
N LYS A 99 8.71 -1.82 -25.38
CA LYS A 99 8.44 -3.15 -24.83
C LYS A 99 7.11 -3.11 -24.07
N SER A 100 6.36 -4.21 -24.11
CA SER A 100 5.09 -4.39 -23.42
C SER A 100 5.24 -4.14 -21.91
N GLY A 101 5.09 -2.89 -21.48
CA GLY A 101 5.10 -2.50 -20.09
C GLY A 101 3.72 -2.71 -19.46
N VAL A 102 3.69 -2.78 -18.15
CA VAL A 102 2.45 -2.84 -17.38
C VAL A 102 1.74 -1.47 -17.47
N CYS A 103 0.49 -1.43 -17.88
CA CYS A 103 -0.26 -0.19 -18.00
C CYS A 103 -0.55 0.43 -16.62
N SER A 104 -1.01 1.68 -16.61
CA SER A 104 -1.31 2.40 -15.37
C SER A 104 -2.39 1.70 -14.54
N GLU A 105 -3.38 1.11 -15.22
CA GLU A 105 -4.46 0.36 -14.60
C GLU A 105 -3.94 -0.90 -13.90
N GLU A 106 -3.15 -1.72 -14.59
CA GLU A 106 -2.53 -2.91 -13.97
C GLU A 106 -1.66 -2.56 -12.76
N ARG A 107 -0.94 -1.44 -12.81
CA ARG A 107 -0.12 -0.97 -11.69
C ARG A 107 -0.93 -0.55 -10.47
N SER A 108 -2.17 -0.13 -10.66
CA SER A 108 -3.07 0.27 -9.58
C SER A 108 -3.79 -0.90 -8.94
N MET A 109 -3.83 -2.05 -9.59
CA MET A 109 -4.47 -3.24 -9.07
C MET A 109 -3.73 -3.83 -7.87
N ILE A 110 -4.50 -4.31 -6.91
CA ILE A 110 -4.01 -5.01 -5.73
C ILE A 110 -4.43 -6.47 -5.85
N SER A 111 -3.48 -7.39 -5.65
CA SER A 111 -3.80 -8.81 -5.62
C SER A 111 -4.76 -9.14 -4.46
N PRO A 112 -5.78 -9.99 -4.66
CA PRO A 112 -6.66 -10.43 -3.58
C PRO A 112 -5.91 -11.09 -2.43
N ASP A 113 -4.86 -11.84 -2.72
CA ASP A 113 -4.03 -12.47 -1.71
C ASP A 113 -3.28 -11.44 -0.87
N TYR A 114 -2.74 -10.40 -1.51
CA TYR A 114 -2.09 -9.31 -0.79
C TYR A 114 -3.07 -8.59 0.13
N ALA A 115 -4.26 -8.25 -0.38
CA ALA A 115 -5.28 -7.57 0.41
C ALA A 115 -5.69 -8.41 1.64
N ARG A 116 -5.89 -9.72 1.47
CA ARG A 116 -6.20 -10.64 2.56
C ARG A 116 -5.07 -10.69 3.58
N ASN A 117 -3.85 -10.90 3.14
CA ASN A 117 -2.68 -11.01 4.01
C ASN A 117 -2.45 -9.71 4.77
N PHE A 118 -2.58 -8.56 4.11
CA PHE A 118 -2.48 -7.27 4.75
C PHE A 118 -3.52 -7.09 5.87
N ILE A 119 -4.79 -7.41 5.58
CA ILE A 119 -5.87 -7.31 6.57
C ILE A 119 -5.62 -8.25 7.77
N CYS A 120 -5.24 -9.49 7.49
CA CYS A 120 -4.96 -10.46 8.55
C CYS A 120 -3.78 -10.02 9.42
N ASP A 121 -2.68 -9.60 8.80
CA ASP A 121 -1.45 -9.25 9.52
C ASP A 121 -1.56 -7.93 10.27
N PHE A 122 -2.05 -6.88 9.63
CA PHE A 122 -1.95 -5.52 10.16
C PHE A 122 -3.24 -4.95 10.73
N ILE A 123 -4.39 -5.53 10.40
CA ILE A 123 -5.68 -5.07 10.91
C ILE A 123 -6.25 -6.01 11.98
N LEU A 124 -6.26 -7.31 11.70
CA LEU A 124 -6.89 -8.31 12.57
C LEU A 124 -5.91 -9.00 13.51
N GLY A 125 -4.61 -8.98 13.23
CA GLY A 125 -3.60 -9.71 13.99
C GLY A 125 -3.79 -11.22 13.96
N LYS A 126 -4.32 -11.76 12.88
CA LYS A 126 -4.58 -13.19 12.72
C LYS A 126 -3.49 -13.83 11.87
N GLU A 127 -2.88 -14.87 12.40
CA GLU A 127 -2.06 -15.75 11.57
C GLU A 127 -2.94 -16.50 10.57
N GLN A 128 -2.56 -16.44 9.30
CA GLN A 128 -3.15 -17.37 8.33
C GLN A 128 -2.58 -18.78 8.63
N LYS A 129 -3.44 -19.68 9.04
CA LYS A 129 -3.10 -21.10 9.02
C LYS A 129 -2.96 -21.48 7.55
N HIS A 130 -1.73 -21.65 7.08
CA HIS A 130 -1.48 -22.33 5.83
C HIS A 130 -2.00 -23.77 6.00
N THR A 131 -3.15 -24.04 5.44
CA THR A 131 -3.55 -25.42 5.21
C THR A 131 -2.58 -25.92 4.15
N ILE A 132 -1.52 -26.58 4.60
CA ILE A 132 -0.71 -27.41 3.70
C ILE A 132 -1.71 -28.45 3.16
N PRO A 133 -1.94 -28.52 1.84
CA PRO A 133 -2.75 -29.60 1.31
C PRO A 133 -2.02 -30.89 1.69
N THR A 134 -2.58 -31.62 2.62
CA THR A 134 -2.14 -32.98 2.92
C THR A 134 -2.39 -33.78 1.66
N LEU A 135 -1.31 -34.14 0.98
CA LEU A 135 -1.28 -35.08 -0.14
C LEU A 135 -1.50 -36.54 0.36
N PHE A 136 -2.59 -36.73 1.07
CA PHE A 136 -3.01 -38.08 1.42
C PHE A 136 -4.54 -38.13 1.54
#